data_6089f193affc0bb40b9d12e6d1fbe18d
#
_entry.id   6089f193affc0bb40b9d12e6d1fbe18d
#
_cell.length_a   1.000
_cell.length_b   1.000
_cell.length_c   1.000
_cell.angle_alpha   90.00
_cell.angle_beta   90.00
_cell.angle_gamma   90.00
#
_symmetry.space_group_name_H-M   'P 1'
#
loop_
_entity.id
_entity.type
_entity.pdbx_description
1 polymer ?
#
loop_
_entity_poly.entity_id
_entity_poly.type
_entity_poly.pdbx_seq_one_letter_code
_entity_poly.pdbx_strand_id
1 'polypeptide(L)'
;MGSEMCIRDSTGAGYKENLKTLPGGEANVDDLIAGFIQAIKGDSSAMKMNPQQAQQYLQTYFVEAQAREAKKTKEEGDKFLAENKTKEGVITTESGLQYKVEKEGTGAKPTATDKVKVHYTGTLLDGTKFDSSVDRGEPAEFGVGQVIKGWTEGLQIMPVGSKYIFWIPAELAYGERGAGQDIKPNSVLKFEVELLDIVKE
;
A
#
# COMPACT_ATOMS: atom_id res chain seq x y z
N MET A 1 35.32 27.62 -0.20
CA MET A 1 33.99 28.10 0.24
C MET A 1 32.81 27.45 -0.49
N GLY A 2 32.93 27.08 -1.77
CA GLY A 2 31.79 26.49 -2.52
C GLY A 2 31.44 25.03 -2.18
N SER A 3 32.45 24.17 -1.90
CA SER A 3 32.22 22.74 -1.65
C SER A 3 31.59 22.44 -0.30
N GLU A 4 31.99 23.13 0.75
CA GLU A 4 31.45 22.94 2.11
C GLU A 4 29.99 23.42 2.21
N MET A 5 29.66 24.50 1.52
CA MET A 5 28.28 25.01 1.46
C MET A 5 27.37 24.07 0.69
N CYS A 6 27.85 23.46 -0.40
CA CYS A 6 27.10 22.49 -1.19
C CYS A 6 26.84 21.19 -0.41
N ILE A 7 27.84 20.69 0.34
CA ILE A 7 27.71 19.50 1.20
C ILE A 7 26.68 19.76 2.31
N ARG A 8 26.76 20.93 2.96
CA ARG A 8 25.82 21.31 4.01
C ARG A 8 24.38 21.36 3.51
N ASP A 9 24.14 22.00 2.37
CA ASP A 9 22.81 22.21 1.84
C ASP A 9 22.20 20.91 1.29
N SER A 10 23.00 20.07 0.61
CA SER A 10 22.54 18.77 0.13
C SER A 10 22.26 17.78 1.27
N THR A 11 23.11 17.77 2.31
CA THR A 11 22.91 16.93 3.49
C THR A 11 21.65 17.37 4.26
N GLY A 12 21.48 18.67 4.46
CA GLY A 12 20.30 19.23 5.12
C GLY A 12 19.00 18.94 4.37
N ALA A 13 19.01 19.01 3.04
CA ALA A 13 17.85 18.66 2.20
C ALA A 13 17.50 17.17 2.32
N GLY A 14 18.50 16.29 2.32
CA GLY A 14 18.29 14.84 2.52
C GLY A 14 17.69 14.50 3.88
N TYR A 15 18.18 15.13 4.95
CA TYR A 15 17.59 14.95 6.28
C TYR A 15 16.15 15.48 6.35
N LYS A 16 15.87 16.65 5.78
CA LYS A 16 14.51 17.20 5.74
C LYS A 16 13.52 16.27 5.06
N GLU A 17 13.92 15.63 3.97
CA GLU A 17 13.06 14.68 3.26
C GLU A 17 12.84 13.40 4.07
N ASN A 18 13.89 12.86 4.68
CA ASN A 18 13.79 11.69 5.55
C ASN A 18 12.90 11.93 6.78
N LEU A 19 12.90 13.16 7.33
CA LEU A 19 12.05 13.51 8.47
C LEU A 19 10.55 13.49 8.14
N LYS A 20 10.17 13.76 6.89
CA LYS A 20 8.77 13.68 6.44
C LYS A 20 8.25 12.23 6.38
N THR A 21 9.15 11.27 6.23
CA THR A 21 8.80 9.84 6.11
C THR A 21 8.84 9.12 7.45
N LEU A 22 9.14 9.82 8.55
CA LEU A 22 9.13 9.22 9.89
C LEU A 22 7.70 8.84 10.29
N PRO A 23 7.45 7.58 10.65
CA PRO A 23 6.15 7.18 11.14
C PRO A 23 5.83 7.87 12.47
N GLY A 24 4.62 8.41 12.62
CA GLY A 24 4.13 8.98 13.88
C GLY A 24 3.98 10.49 13.94
N GLY A 25 4.20 11.22 12.84
CA GLY A 25 3.92 12.65 12.73
C GLY A 25 5.15 13.53 12.53
N GLU A 26 4.97 14.85 12.61
CA GLU A 26 6.03 15.81 12.40
C GLU A 26 7.09 15.74 13.52
N ALA A 27 8.34 15.51 13.11
CA ALA A 27 9.48 15.57 14.03
C ALA A 27 9.74 17.02 14.44
N ASN A 28 10.06 17.25 15.72
CA ASN A 28 10.52 18.56 16.16
C ASN A 28 11.94 18.82 15.62
N VAL A 29 12.02 19.60 14.55
CA VAL A 29 13.26 19.89 13.82
C VAL A 29 14.26 20.61 14.71
N ASP A 30 13.80 21.50 15.60
CA ASP A 30 14.68 22.27 16.49
C ASP A 30 15.35 21.38 17.53
N ASP A 31 14.63 20.43 18.10
CA ASP A 31 15.19 19.42 19.02
C ASP A 31 16.19 18.49 18.31
N LEU A 32 15.92 18.13 17.07
CA LEU A 32 16.84 17.35 16.24
C LEU A 32 18.14 18.10 15.96
N ILE A 33 18.04 19.37 15.56
CA ILE A 33 19.21 20.23 15.30
C ILE A 33 20.01 20.40 16.60
N ALA A 34 19.36 20.67 17.73
CA ALA A 34 20.02 20.81 19.01
C ALA A 34 20.78 19.54 19.40
N GLY A 35 20.14 18.37 19.29
CA GLY A 35 20.77 17.07 19.58
C GLY A 35 21.94 16.76 18.64
N PHE A 36 21.82 17.08 17.35
CA PHE A 36 22.88 16.88 16.36
C PHE A 36 24.11 17.75 16.65
N ILE A 37 23.90 19.03 16.99
CA ILE A 37 24.98 19.95 17.35
C ILE A 37 25.70 19.45 18.62
N GLN A 38 24.98 19.00 19.64
CA GLN A 38 25.54 18.46 20.86
C GLN A 38 26.39 17.21 20.62
N ALA A 39 25.87 16.30 19.76
CA ALA A 39 26.60 15.09 19.38
C ALA A 39 27.91 15.39 18.66
N ILE A 40 27.91 16.34 17.70
CA ILE A 40 29.13 16.75 16.97
C ILE A 40 30.15 17.41 17.90
N LYS A 41 29.68 18.21 18.86
CA LYS A 41 30.56 18.87 19.85
C LYS A 41 31.11 17.92 20.91
N GLY A 42 30.64 16.69 20.98
CA GLY A 42 31.04 15.72 22.00
C GLY A 42 30.53 16.07 23.40
N ASP A 43 29.54 16.97 23.50
CA ASP A 43 28.95 17.37 24.78
C ASP A 43 27.92 16.35 25.25
N SER A 44 28.38 15.36 26.01
CA SER A 44 27.51 14.34 26.58
C SER A 44 26.71 14.81 27.80
N SER A 45 27.05 15.96 28.36
CA SER A 45 26.38 16.49 29.59
C SER A 45 24.96 16.98 29.33
N ALA A 46 24.67 17.40 28.09
CA ALA A 46 23.35 17.86 27.65
C ALA A 46 22.51 16.77 26.97
N MET A 47 23.06 15.58 26.78
CA MET A 47 22.34 14.46 26.17
C MET A 47 21.33 13.87 27.15
N LYS A 48 20.05 13.84 26.77
CA LYS A 48 18.97 13.21 27.56
C LYS A 48 19.08 11.69 27.61
N MET A 49 19.78 11.07 26.63
CA MET A 49 19.98 9.63 26.50
C MET A 49 21.38 9.36 25.99
N ASN A 50 21.98 8.25 26.43
CA ASN A 50 23.21 7.76 25.79
C ASN A 50 22.89 7.15 24.40
N PRO A 51 23.85 6.95 23.51
CA PRO A 51 23.63 6.45 22.15
C PRO A 51 22.90 5.09 22.13
N GLN A 52 23.16 4.21 23.06
CA GLN A 52 22.54 2.88 23.12
C GLN A 52 21.07 2.98 23.55
N GLN A 53 20.76 3.83 24.54
CA GLN A 53 19.39 4.12 24.93
C GLN A 53 18.59 4.80 23.81
N ALA A 54 19.21 5.73 23.10
CA ALA A 54 18.59 6.40 21.96
C ALA A 54 18.25 5.41 20.84
N GLN A 55 19.17 4.49 20.51
CA GLN A 55 18.94 3.45 19.52
C GLN A 55 17.79 2.52 19.92
N GLN A 56 17.74 2.07 21.16
CA GLN A 56 16.67 1.23 21.68
C GLN A 56 15.32 1.97 21.67
N TYR A 57 15.32 3.24 22.08
CA TYR A 57 14.12 4.06 22.04
C TYR A 57 13.58 4.25 20.63
N LEU A 58 14.46 4.53 19.66
CA LEU A 58 14.09 4.66 18.26
C LEU A 58 13.47 3.35 17.73
N GLN A 59 14.08 2.20 17.99
CA GLN A 59 13.52 0.92 17.58
C GLN A 59 12.12 0.70 18.13
N THR A 60 11.92 0.92 19.42
CA THR A 60 10.60 0.79 20.06
C THR A 60 9.61 1.77 19.46
N TYR A 61 10.00 3.03 19.28
CA TYR A 61 9.17 4.06 18.66
C TYR A 61 8.71 3.68 17.25
N PHE A 62 9.63 3.20 16.40
CA PHE A 62 9.28 2.77 15.05
C PHE A 62 8.28 1.61 15.04
N VAL A 63 8.51 0.60 15.88
CA VAL A 63 7.58 -0.54 16.00
C VAL A 63 6.20 -0.08 16.45
N GLU A 64 6.13 0.75 17.47
CA GLU A 64 4.85 1.28 17.97
C GLU A 64 4.15 2.19 16.96
N ALA A 65 4.91 3.03 16.25
CA ALA A 65 4.37 3.92 15.23
C ALA A 65 3.80 3.12 14.05
N GLN A 66 4.51 2.10 13.58
CA GLN A 66 4.01 1.18 12.55
C GLN A 66 2.76 0.43 13.01
N ALA A 67 2.74 -0.05 14.27
CA ALA A 67 1.57 -0.72 14.82
C ALA A 67 0.35 0.21 14.91
N ARG A 68 0.55 1.47 15.31
CA ARG A 68 -0.53 2.48 15.33
C ARG A 68 -1.06 2.77 13.93
N GLU A 69 -0.15 2.92 12.95
CA GLU A 69 -0.53 3.16 11.56
C GLU A 69 -1.29 1.96 10.97
N ALA A 70 -0.78 0.74 11.18
CA ALA A 70 -1.43 -0.49 10.74
C ALA A 70 -2.84 -0.66 11.34
N LYS A 71 -3.00 -0.33 12.63
CA LYS A 71 -4.31 -0.35 13.30
C LYS A 71 -5.26 0.68 12.69
N LYS A 72 -4.80 1.91 12.48
CA LYS A 72 -5.59 2.97 11.85
C LYS A 72 -6.04 2.58 10.44
N THR A 73 -5.12 2.08 9.61
CA THR A 73 -5.42 1.61 8.25
C THR A 73 -6.48 0.51 8.26
N LYS A 74 -6.37 -0.44 9.22
CA LYS A 74 -7.37 -1.49 9.39
C LYS A 74 -8.75 -0.94 9.74
N GLU A 75 -8.83 -0.08 10.74
CA GLU A 75 -10.10 0.54 11.17
C GLU A 75 -10.77 1.34 10.03
N GLU A 76 -9.99 2.10 9.27
CA GLU A 76 -10.48 2.83 8.10
C GLU A 76 -10.96 1.88 6.99
N GLY A 77 -10.21 0.80 6.74
CA GLY A 77 -10.57 -0.23 5.77
C GLY A 77 -11.84 -0.97 6.14
N ASP A 78 -11.95 -1.43 7.39
CA ASP A 78 -13.13 -2.14 7.91
C ASP A 78 -14.39 -1.25 7.84
N LYS A 79 -14.26 0.02 8.22
CA LYS A 79 -15.33 1.00 8.10
C LYS A 79 -15.76 1.21 6.65
N PHE A 80 -14.80 1.40 5.75
CA PHE A 80 -15.09 1.56 4.33
C PHE A 80 -15.84 0.33 3.77
N LEU A 81 -15.39 -0.87 4.04
CA LEU A 81 -16.03 -2.10 3.55
C LEU A 81 -17.44 -2.27 4.14
N ALA A 82 -17.64 -1.92 5.43
CA ALA A 82 -18.94 -1.94 6.06
C ALA A 82 -19.93 -0.97 5.41
N GLU A 83 -19.48 0.20 4.99
CA GLU A 83 -20.30 1.18 4.27
C GLU A 83 -20.49 0.76 2.79
N ASN A 84 -19.41 0.27 2.15
CA ASN A 84 -19.43 -0.06 0.71
C ASN A 84 -20.39 -1.21 0.38
N LYS A 85 -20.50 -2.23 1.25
CA LYS A 85 -21.43 -3.35 1.06
C LYS A 85 -22.91 -2.93 0.98
N THR A 86 -23.25 -1.74 1.48
CA THR A 86 -24.63 -1.21 1.44
C THR A 86 -24.92 -0.42 0.18
N LYS A 87 -23.91 -0.14 -0.64
CA LYS A 87 -24.07 0.62 -1.89
C LYS A 87 -24.73 -0.23 -2.96
N GLU A 88 -25.53 0.43 -3.79
CA GLU A 88 -26.24 -0.21 -4.89
C GLU A 88 -25.27 -0.89 -5.89
N GLY A 89 -25.56 -2.13 -6.21
CA GLY A 89 -24.77 -2.94 -7.14
C GLY A 89 -23.50 -3.55 -6.55
N VAL A 90 -23.20 -3.34 -5.28
CA VAL A 90 -22.08 -3.99 -4.60
C VAL A 90 -22.51 -5.33 -4.03
N ILE A 91 -21.79 -6.37 -4.39
CA ILE A 91 -21.97 -7.74 -3.91
C ILE A 91 -20.78 -8.11 -3.03
N THR A 92 -21.06 -8.80 -1.91
CA THR A 92 -20.03 -9.29 -0.98
C THR A 92 -20.06 -10.80 -0.98
N THR A 93 -18.91 -11.44 -1.18
CA THR A 93 -18.75 -12.88 -1.12
C THR A 93 -18.56 -13.36 0.34
N GLU A 94 -18.58 -14.69 0.54
CA GLU A 94 -18.34 -15.29 1.87
C GLU A 94 -16.96 -14.98 2.42
N SER A 95 -15.97 -14.81 1.56
CA SER A 95 -14.59 -14.45 1.95
C SER A 95 -14.43 -12.99 2.38
N GLY A 96 -15.45 -12.15 2.14
CA GLY A 96 -15.42 -10.71 2.37
C GLY A 96 -14.94 -9.88 1.16
N LEU A 97 -14.62 -10.52 0.02
CA LEU A 97 -14.37 -9.81 -1.23
C LEU A 97 -15.63 -9.04 -1.64
N GLN A 98 -15.48 -7.78 -1.96
CA GLN A 98 -16.59 -6.99 -2.52
C GLN A 98 -16.33 -6.68 -3.98
N TYR A 99 -17.38 -6.73 -4.78
CA TYR A 99 -17.28 -6.39 -6.19
C TYR A 99 -18.55 -5.71 -6.72
N LYS A 100 -18.35 -4.98 -7.80
CA LYS A 100 -19.43 -4.39 -8.58
C LYS A 100 -19.19 -4.68 -10.05
N VAL A 101 -20.26 -5.10 -10.74
CA VAL A 101 -20.25 -5.32 -12.17
C VAL A 101 -20.46 -3.99 -12.88
N GLU A 102 -19.49 -3.52 -13.65
CA GLU A 102 -19.65 -2.37 -14.54
C GLU A 102 -20.15 -2.79 -15.92
N LYS A 103 -19.57 -3.90 -16.42
CA LYS A 103 -19.95 -4.51 -17.69
C LYS A 103 -19.89 -6.01 -17.54
N GLU A 104 -20.99 -6.68 -17.86
CA GLU A 104 -21.03 -8.14 -17.90
C GLU A 104 -20.51 -8.64 -19.25
N GLY A 105 -19.62 -9.59 -19.24
CA GLY A 105 -19.14 -10.29 -20.42
C GLY A 105 -20.01 -11.51 -20.74
N THR A 106 -19.82 -12.08 -21.91
CA THR A 106 -20.57 -13.25 -22.39
C THR A 106 -19.66 -14.48 -22.63
N GLY A 107 -18.35 -14.34 -22.37
CA GLY A 107 -17.39 -15.40 -22.56
C GLY A 107 -17.34 -16.43 -21.43
N ALA A 108 -16.40 -17.35 -21.51
CA ALA A 108 -16.16 -18.34 -20.45
C ALA A 108 -15.61 -17.67 -19.18
N LYS A 109 -15.81 -18.30 -18.04
CA LYS A 109 -15.17 -17.94 -16.77
C LYS A 109 -13.87 -18.72 -16.62
N PRO A 110 -12.77 -18.07 -16.20
CA PRO A 110 -11.51 -18.78 -15.97
C PRO A 110 -11.60 -19.69 -14.73
N THR A 111 -10.76 -20.70 -14.73
CA THR A 111 -10.51 -21.57 -13.58
C THR A 111 -9.22 -21.17 -12.87
N ALA A 112 -8.96 -21.72 -11.68
CA ALA A 112 -7.76 -21.43 -10.91
C ALA A 112 -6.43 -21.81 -11.60
N THR A 113 -6.48 -22.70 -12.58
CA THR A 113 -5.33 -23.17 -13.36
C THR A 113 -5.09 -22.42 -14.66
N ASP A 114 -6.04 -21.58 -15.05
CA ASP A 114 -5.95 -20.85 -16.31
C ASP A 114 -5.00 -19.62 -16.19
N LYS A 115 -4.49 -19.20 -17.35
CA LYS A 115 -3.83 -17.92 -17.52
C LYS A 115 -4.82 -16.95 -18.17
N VAL A 116 -4.86 -15.73 -17.66
CA VAL A 116 -5.79 -14.71 -18.14
C VAL A 116 -5.03 -13.48 -18.63
N LYS A 117 -5.63 -12.80 -19.59
CA LYS A 117 -5.19 -11.51 -20.11
C LYS A 117 -6.15 -10.44 -19.65
N VAL A 118 -5.63 -9.44 -18.94
CA VAL A 118 -6.44 -8.40 -18.30
C VAL A 118 -5.89 -7.00 -18.50
N HIS A 119 -6.77 -6.01 -18.53
CA HIS A 119 -6.43 -4.66 -18.15
C HIS A 119 -6.88 -4.41 -16.72
N TYR A 120 -6.04 -3.71 -15.95
CA TYR A 120 -6.39 -3.35 -14.58
C TYR A 120 -5.77 -2.03 -14.14
N THR A 121 -6.39 -1.43 -13.15
CA THR A 121 -5.86 -0.29 -12.40
C THR A 121 -6.09 -0.55 -10.92
N GLY A 122 -5.02 -0.57 -10.14
CA GLY A 122 -5.02 -0.72 -8.69
C GLY A 122 -4.85 0.61 -8.00
N THR A 123 -5.75 0.92 -7.08
CA THR A 123 -5.72 2.13 -6.26
C THR A 123 -5.95 1.82 -4.78
N LEU A 124 -5.41 2.65 -3.90
CA LEU A 124 -5.79 2.69 -2.50
C LEU A 124 -7.15 3.39 -2.33
N LEU A 125 -7.71 3.36 -1.11
CA LEU A 125 -9.00 4.00 -0.82
C LEU A 125 -8.97 5.52 -0.94
N ASP A 126 -7.81 6.14 -0.79
CA ASP A 126 -7.58 7.58 -0.98
C ASP A 126 -7.44 7.98 -2.46
N GLY A 127 -7.48 7.00 -3.37
CA GLY A 127 -7.33 7.20 -4.81
C GLY A 127 -5.88 7.13 -5.31
N THR A 128 -4.90 6.95 -4.43
CA THR A 128 -3.50 6.77 -4.84
C THR A 128 -3.36 5.52 -5.69
N LYS A 129 -2.92 5.69 -6.93
CA LYS A 129 -2.68 4.60 -7.88
C LYS A 129 -1.31 4.00 -7.61
N PHE A 130 -1.26 2.69 -7.39
CA PHE A 130 -0.01 1.97 -7.14
C PHE A 130 0.40 1.07 -8.31
N ASP A 131 -0.53 0.67 -9.17
CA ASP A 131 -0.23 -0.12 -10.36
C ASP A 131 -1.33 0.00 -11.42
N SER A 132 -0.96 -0.02 -12.71
CA SER A 132 -1.90 0.04 -13.83
C SER A 132 -1.29 -0.51 -15.11
N SER A 133 -1.92 -1.54 -15.68
CA SER A 133 -1.58 -2.03 -17.03
C SER A 133 -2.06 -1.06 -18.12
N VAL A 134 -3.09 -0.27 -17.83
CA VAL A 134 -3.61 0.74 -18.75
C VAL A 134 -2.58 1.85 -18.97
N ASP A 135 -1.91 2.30 -17.90
CA ASP A 135 -0.87 3.32 -17.98
C ASP A 135 0.38 2.79 -18.72
N ARG A 136 0.66 1.50 -18.65
CA ARG A 136 1.73 0.85 -19.43
C ARG A 136 1.38 0.70 -20.93
N GLY A 137 0.11 0.84 -21.29
CA GLY A 137 -0.38 0.75 -22.66
C GLY A 137 -0.52 -0.69 -23.17
N GLU A 138 -0.33 -1.70 -22.33
CA GLU A 138 -0.42 -3.11 -22.70
C GLU A 138 -1.13 -3.94 -21.63
N PRO A 139 -1.94 -4.94 -22.03
CA PRO A 139 -2.57 -5.86 -21.10
C PRO A 139 -1.52 -6.70 -20.37
N ALA A 140 -1.82 -7.08 -19.15
CA ALA A 140 -1.01 -7.99 -18.37
C ALA A 140 -1.57 -9.42 -18.43
N GLU A 141 -0.67 -10.40 -18.37
CA GLU A 141 -1.02 -11.82 -18.31
C GLU A 141 -0.64 -12.41 -16.95
N PHE A 142 -1.59 -13.09 -16.32
CA PHE A 142 -1.41 -13.69 -15.01
C PHE A 142 -1.99 -15.11 -14.97
N GLY A 143 -1.31 -16.02 -14.26
CA GLY A 143 -1.94 -17.25 -13.79
C GLY A 143 -2.94 -16.94 -12.68
N VAL A 144 -4.18 -17.37 -12.81
CA VAL A 144 -5.26 -17.10 -11.84
C VAL A 144 -4.90 -17.55 -10.43
N GLY A 145 -4.17 -18.65 -10.29
CA GLY A 145 -3.69 -19.15 -9.00
C GLY A 145 -2.37 -18.54 -8.49
N GLN A 146 -1.77 -17.60 -9.22
CA GLN A 146 -0.46 -17.01 -8.90
C GLN A 146 -0.53 -15.54 -8.43
N VAL A 147 -1.74 -15.03 -8.25
CA VAL A 147 -2.02 -13.67 -7.81
C VAL A 147 -2.55 -13.65 -6.37
N ILE A 148 -2.83 -12.49 -5.81
CA ILE A 148 -3.44 -12.37 -4.48
C ILE A 148 -4.79 -13.09 -4.43
N LYS A 149 -5.16 -13.59 -3.26
CA LYS A 149 -6.39 -14.41 -3.08
C LYS A 149 -7.65 -13.74 -3.60
N GLY A 150 -7.80 -12.44 -3.36
CA GLY A 150 -8.94 -11.67 -3.86
C GLY A 150 -9.02 -11.65 -5.39
N TRP A 151 -7.90 -11.63 -6.10
CA TRP A 151 -7.87 -11.76 -7.55
C TRP A 151 -8.18 -13.18 -8.01
N THR A 152 -7.58 -14.19 -7.34
CA THR A 152 -7.89 -15.62 -7.64
C THR A 152 -9.39 -15.88 -7.55
N GLU A 153 -10.06 -15.37 -6.53
CA GLU A 153 -11.50 -15.49 -6.37
C GLU A 153 -12.26 -14.63 -7.39
N GLY A 154 -11.90 -13.35 -7.50
CA GLY A 154 -12.57 -12.38 -8.35
C GLY A 154 -12.54 -12.74 -9.84
N LEU A 155 -11.41 -13.21 -10.35
CA LEU A 155 -11.28 -13.59 -11.76
C LEU A 155 -12.16 -14.77 -12.12
N GLN A 156 -12.35 -15.73 -11.22
CA GLN A 156 -13.18 -16.92 -11.48
C GLN A 156 -14.69 -16.63 -11.54
N ILE A 157 -15.12 -15.48 -11.05
CA ILE A 157 -16.53 -15.06 -11.18
C ILE A 157 -16.78 -14.20 -12.42
N MET A 158 -15.72 -13.66 -13.06
CA MET A 158 -15.82 -12.80 -14.24
C MET A 158 -15.89 -13.63 -15.54
N PRO A 159 -16.93 -13.48 -16.36
CA PRO A 159 -16.89 -13.94 -17.75
C PRO A 159 -15.91 -13.11 -18.59
N VAL A 160 -15.26 -13.70 -19.58
CA VAL A 160 -14.45 -12.96 -20.56
C VAL A 160 -15.28 -11.85 -21.23
N GLY A 161 -14.70 -10.66 -21.37
CA GLY A 161 -15.36 -9.45 -21.86
C GLY A 161 -16.00 -8.59 -20.76
N SER A 162 -15.88 -9.00 -19.49
CA SER A 162 -16.37 -8.26 -18.32
C SER A 162 -15.44 -7.14 -17.89
N LYS A 163 -16.03 -6.14 -17.25
CA LYS A 163 -15.31 -5.14 -16.44
C LYS A 163 -15.94 -5.05 -15.06
N TYR A 164 -15.15 -5.34 -14.03
CA TYR A 164 -15.58 -5.36 -12.63
C TYR A 164 -14.72 -4.41 -11.79
N ILE A 165 -15.30 -3.90 -10.73
CA ILE A 165 -14.58 -3.23 -9.66
C ILE A 165 -14.54 -4.16 -8.47
N PHE A 166 -13.35 -4.39 -7.94
CA PHE A 166 -13.12 -5.16 -6.72
C PHE A 166 -12.65 -4.25 -5.59
N TRP A 167 -13.15 -4.49 -4.38
CA TRP A 167 -12.58 -3.98 -3.14
C TRP A 167 -12.14 -5.20 -2.33
N ILE A 168 -10.84 -5.32 -2.18
CA ILE A 168 -10.19 -6.51 -1.63
C ILE A 168 -9.74 -6.20 -0.21
N PRO A 169 -10.31 -6.89 0.81
CA PRO A 169 -9.82 -6.80 2.18
C PRO A 169 -8.34 -7.19 2.28
N ALA A 170 -7.64 -6.65 3.24
CA ALA A 170 -6.21 -6.91 3.41
C ALA A 170 -5.87 -8.41 3.52
N GLU A 171 -6.73 -9.20 4.17
CA GLU A 171 -6.57 -10.64 4.36
C GLU A 171 -6.58 -11.44 3.03
N LEU A 172 -7.19 -10.87 2.00
CA LEU A 172 -7.22 -11.41 0.64
C LEU A 172 -6.19 -10.76 -0.29
N ALA A 173 -5.39 -9.83 0.24
CA ALA A 173 -4.34 -9.08 -0.47
C ALA A 173 -2.97 -9.29 0.19
N TYR A 174 -2.40 -8.24 0.77
CA TYR A 174 -1.03 -8.27 1.33
C TYR A 174 -1.00 -8.32 2.87
N GLY A 175 -2.16 -8.33 3.54
CA GLY A 175 -2.29 -8.51 4.98
C GLY A 175 -1.56 -7.45 5.81
N GLU A 176 -1.04 -7.91 6.96
CA GLU A 176 -0.32 -7.06 7.92
C GLU A 176 1.08 -6.63 7.45
N ARG A 177 1.57 -7.17 6.33
CA ARG A 177 2.91 -6.82 5.82
C ARG A 177 2.86 -5.64 4.86
N GLY A 178 1.72 -5.43 4.18
CA GLY A 178 1.66 -4.50 3.06
C GLY A 178 2.53 -4.94 1.88
N ALA A 179 2.78 -4.05 0.93
CA ALA A 179 3.66 -4.32 -0.21
C ALA A 179 4.31 -3.03 -0.74
N GLY A 180 5.60 -3.11 -1.05
CA GLY A 180 6.36 -1.96 -1.54
C GLY A 180 6.36 -0.79 -0.56
N GLN A 181 6.38 0.43 -1.11
CA GLN A 181 6.32 1.68 -0.34
C GLN A 181 4.89 2.25 -0.27
N ASP A 182 4.04 1.85 -1.20
CA ASP A 182 2.72 2.45 -1.38
C ASP A 182 1.62 1.72 -0.60
N ILE A 183 1.70 0.38 -0.51
CA ILE A 183 0.67 -0.43 0.13
C ILE A 183 1.04 -0.68 1.60
N LYS A 184 0.44 0.11 2.47
CA LYS A 184 0.63 0.01 3.92
C LYS A 184 0.06 -1.30 4.49
N PRO A 185 0.52 -1.73 5.69
CA PRO A 185 -0.12 -2.82 6.43
C PRO A 185 -1.63 -2.65 6.55
N ASN A 186 -2.36 -3.72 6.35
CA ASN A 186 -3.83 -3.78 6.45
C ASN A 186 -4.61 -2.89 5.45
N SER A 187 -3.99 -2.50 4.34
CA SER A 187 -4.66 -1.71 3.31
C SER A 187 -5.72 -2.52 2.56
N VAL A 188 -6.91 -1.97 2.46
CA VAL A 188 -7.92 -2.41 1.48
C VAL A 188 -7.54 -1.89 0.10
N LEU A 189 -7.58 -2.75 -0.90
CA LEU A 189 -7.23 -2.40 -2.27
C LEU A 189 -8.46 -2.31 -3.15
N LYS A 190 -8.51 -1.30 -4.01
CA LYS A 190 -9.52 -1.19 -5.07
C LYS A 190 -8.85 -1.52 -6.40
N PHE A 191 -9.46 -2.42 -7.16
CA PHE A 191 -9.05 -2.74 -8.53
C PHE A 191 -10.20 -2.58 -9.49
N GLU A 192 -9.95 -1.88 -10.59
CA GLU A 192 -10.80 -1.95 -11.78
C GLU A 192 -10.15 -2.94 -12.72
N VAL A 193 -10.87 -4.02 -13.06
CA VAL A 193 -10.34 -5.12 -13.84
C VAL A 193 -11.23 -5.38 -15.05
N GLU A 194 -10.64 -5.43 -16.24
CA GLU A 194 -11.26 -5.87 -17.47
C GLU A 194 -10.64 -7.18 -17.91
N LEU A 195 -11.44 -8.24 -17.94
CA LEU A 195 -11.00 -9.56 -18.38
C LEU A 195 -11.14 -9.67 -19.90
N LEU A 196 -10.02 -9.66 -20.59
CA LEU A 196 -9.98 -9.64 -22.04
C LEU A 196 -10.07 -11.04 -22.65
N ASP A 197 -9.29 -11.98 -22.10
CA ASP A 197 -9.22 -13.35 -22.64
C ASP A 197 -8.70 -14.35 -21.61
N ILE A 198 -8.95 -15.64 -21.88
CA ILE A 198 -8.32 -16.78 -21.21
C ILE A 198 -7.26 -17.32 -22.18
N VAL A 199 -5.99 -17.19 -21.82
CA VAL A 199 -4.87 -17.66 -22.60
C VAL A 199 -4.80 -19.18 -22.48
N LYS A 200 -5.06 -19.89 -23.58
CA LYS A 200 -4.87 -21.34 -23.66
C LYS A 200 -3.43 -21.62 -24.08
N GLU A 201 -2.73 -22.46 -23.34
CA GLU A 201 -1.44 -23.02 -23.76
C GLU A 201 -1.62 -23.98 -24.93
#